data_129ffaf18c91f0628ff6b0f8b43a6d1a
#
_entry.id   129ffaf18c91f0628ff6b0f8b43a6d1a
#
_cell.length_a   1.000
_cell.length_b   1.000
_cell.length_c   1.000
_cell.angle_alpha   90.00
_cell.angle_beta   90.00
_cell.angle_gamma   90.00
#
_symmetry.space_group_name_H-M   'P 1'
#
loop_
_entity.id
_entity.type
_entity.pdbx_description
1 polymer ?
#
loop_
_entity_poly.entity_id
_entity_poly.type
_entity_poly.pdbx_seq_one_letter_code
_entity_poly.pdbx_strand_id
1 'polypeptide(L)'
;IDTSNYKTSVAVVDCSGKVLFNHQEYLDVKKGERGLRQSEAFFQHVQKLPDAIQKALSDFAIRDNIGAISFSTRPRPIEGSYMPVFTAGAGYGKAIAAAMGVPYYEFSHQEGHIEAIRFYSSLKHVNPLICFHFSGGTTEALLVDDEKGIFEIVGGSKDIAYGQVLDRVGVSLGLDFPCGEALDQMAVRAIGHRDILTPIKTREGYVNLSGIETQCGKALE
;
A
#
# COMPACT_ATOMS: atom_id res chain seq x y z
N ILE A 1 -4.46 -4.90 11.74
CA ILE A 1 -3.70 -6.01 11.14
C ILE A 1 -3.75 -5.89 9.62
N ASP A 2 -2.59 -5.96 8.97
CA ASP A 2 -2.50 -5.99 7.51
C ASP A 2 -1.54 -7.07 7.04
N THR A 3 -1.98 -7.88 6.08
CA THR A 3 -1.21 -8.96 5.44
C THR A 3 -1.18 -8.78 3.93
N SER A 4 -1.15 -7.53 3.49
CA SER A 4 -1.01 -7.20 2.08
C SER A 4 0.41 -7.50 1.59
N ASN A 5 0.51 -8.13 0.46
CA ASN A 5 1.71 -8.32 -0.35
C ASN A 5 2.96 -8.80 0.43
N TYR A 6 3.96 -7.93 0.70
CA TYR A 6 5.29 -8.33 1.16
C TYR A 6 5.59 -8.03 2.63
N LYS A 7 4.62 -7.55 3.41
CA LYS A 7 4.80 -7.25 4.83
C LYS A 7 3.67 -7.81 5.68
N THR A 8 4.04 -8.48 6.77
CA THR A 8 3.12 -8.76 7.88
C THR A 8 3.16 -7.56 8.83
N SER A 9 2.04 -6.91 9.06
CA SER A 9 1.96 -5.68 9.86
C SER A 9 0.92 -5.81 10.97
N VAL A 10 1.33 -5.42 12.19
CA VAL A 10 0.45 -5.28 13.35
C VAL A 10 0.75 -3.96 14.02
N ALA A 11 -0.28 -3.15 14.25
CA ALA A 11 -0.16 -1.91 14.97
C ALA A 11 -1.29 -1.76 16.01
N VAL A 12 -1.03 -0.98 17.05
CA VAL A 12 -2.03 -0.56 18.03
C VAL A 12 -2.02 0.96 18.10
N VAL A 13 -3.19 1.54 18.01
CA VAL A 13 -3.40 3.00 18.13
C VAL A 13 -4.44 3.28 19.18
N ASP A 14 -4.30 4.39 19.89
CA ASP A 14 -5.32 4.85 20.83
C ASP A 14 -6.40 5.70 20.14
N CYS A 15 -7.43 6.09 20.87
CA CYS A 15 -8.55 6.90 20.35
C CYS A 15 -8.11 8.30 19.86
N SER A 16 -6.93 8.77 20.23
CA SER A 16 -6.37 10.04 19.71
C SER A 16 -5.63 9.84 18.40
N GLY A 17 -5.39 8.59 17.97
CA GLY A 17 -4.58 8.21 16.83
C GLY A 17 -3.09 8.07 17.15
N LYS A 18 -2.69 8.17 18.41
CA LYS A 18 -1.30 7.92 18.80
C LYS A 18 -0.96 6.45 18.59
N VAL A 19 0.12 6.18 17.90
CA VAL A 19 0.66 4.84 17.72
C VAL A 19 1.31 4.38 19.03
N LEU A 20 0.74 3.34 19.62
CA LEU A 20 1.26 2.72 20.87
C LEU A 20 2.22 1.57 20.54
N PHE A 21 1.95 0.85 19.46
CA PHE A 21 2.77 -0.26 18.94
C PHE A 21 2.73 -0.29 17.43
N ASN A 22 3.86 -0.57 16.80
CA ASN A 22 3.97 -0.76 15.36
C ASN A 22 5.04 -1.80 15.06
N HIS A 23 4.65 -2.89 14.43
CA HIS A 23 5.54 -3.95 13.99
C HIS A 23 5.28 -4.28 12.53
N GLN A 24 6.35 -4.30 11.76
CA GLN A 24 6.32 -4.69 10.34
C GLN A 24 7.45 -5.65 10.08
N GLU A 25 7.14 -6.77 9.43
CA GLU A 25 8.11 -7.78 9.06
C GLU A 25 7.96 -8.15 7.60
N TYR A 26 9.04 -8.06 6.85
CA TYR A 26 9.04 -8.46 5.44
C TYR A 26 8.90 -9.98 5.31
N LEU A 27 8.23 -10.40 4.24
CA LEU A 27 8.25 -11.77 3.78
C LEU A 27 9.58 -12.08 3.11
N ASP A 28 10.02 -13.33 3.24
CA ASP A 28 11.27 -13.78 2.65
C ASP A 28 11.05 -14.07 1.17
N VAL A 29 11.77 -13.35 0.31
CA VAL A 29 11.80 -13.58 -1.15
C VAL A 29 13.13 -14.19 -1.51
N LYS A 30 13.13 -15.31 -2.22
CA LYS A 30 14.36 -15.96 -2.65
C LYS A 30 15.15 -15.06 -3.61
N LYS A 31 16.47 -15.06 -3.44
CA LYS A 31 17.36 -14.28 -4.31
C LYS A 31 17.15 -14.66 -5.78
N GLY A 32 16.88 -13.65 -6.61
CA GLY A 32 16.63 -13.81 -8.04
C GLY A 32 15.14 -13.98 -8.41
N GLU A 33 14.24 -14.13 -7.46
CA GLU A 33 12.79 -14.09 -7.72
C GLU A 33 12.30 -12.64 -7.74
N ARG A 34 11.29 -12.37 -8.59
CA ARG A 34 10.67 -11.04 -8.75
C ARG A 34 9.39 -10.87 -7.93
N GLY A 35 9.14 -11.78 -6.96
CA GLY A 35 7.95 -11.76 -6.12
C GLY A 35 7.65 -13.12 -5.49
N LEU A 36 6.55 -13.18 -4.73
CA LEU A 36 6.05 -14.37 -4.08
C LEU A 36 4.73 -14.84 -4.72
N ARG A 37 4.54 -16.14 -4.79
CA ARG A 37 3.21 -16.70 -5.07
C ARG A 37 2.29 -16.39 -3.90
N GLN A 38 1.01 -16.16 -4.17
CA GLN A 38 0.02 -15.83 -3.16
C GLN A 38 -0.07 -16.89 -2.04
N SER A 39 0.04 -18.17 -2.38
CA SER A 39 0.05 -19.26 -1.40
C SER A 39 1.27 -19.26 -0.49
N GLU A 40 2.44 -18.90 -1.01
CA GLU A 40 3.68 -18.79 -0.23
C GLU A 40 3.64 -17.57 0.68
N ALA A 41 3.19 -16.43 0.16
CA ALA A 41 2.98 -15.22 0.95
C ALA A 41 1.97 -15.46 2.09
N PHE A 42 0.83 -16.09 1.78
CA PHE A 42 -0.17 -16.47 2.78
C PHE A 42 0.43 -17.33 3.89
N PHE A 43 1.20 -18.37 3.53
CA PHE A 43 1.83 -19.26 4.49
C PHE A 43 2.79 -18.50 5.42
N GLN A 44 3.63 -17.64 4.87
CA GLN A 44 4.56 -16.81 5.66
C GLN A 44 3.80 -15.85 6.59
N HIS A 45 2.71 -15.23 6.14
CA HIS A 45 1.87 -14.39 6.98
C HIS A 45 1.29 -15.17 8.16
N VAL A 46 0.78 -16.38 7.92
CA VAL A 46 0.23 -17.25 8.98
C VAL A 46 1.30 -17.61 10.01
N GLN A 47 2.56 -17.78 9.59
CA GLN A 47 3.67 -18.06 10.51
C GLN A 47 4.12 -16.84 11.31
N LYS A 48 4.14 -15.64 10.70
CA LYS A 48 4.67 -14.41 11.31
C LYS A 48 3.65 -13.69 12.21
N LEU A 49 2.35 -13.80 11.91
CA LEU A 49 1.30 -13.11 12.66
C LEU A 49 1.25 -13.46 14.16
N PRO A 50 1.37 -14.71 14.61
CA PRO A 50 1.33 -15.03 16.04
C PRO A 50 2.35 -14.26 16.85
N ASP A 51 3.60 -14.21 16.40
CA ASP A 51 4.69 -13.52 17.08
C ASP A 51 4.47 -12.01 17.10
N ALA A 52 4.00 -11.43 15.99
CA ALA A 52 3.69 -10.01 15.89
C ALA A 52 2.56 -9.61 16.85
N ILE A 53 1.50 -10.44 16.92
CA ILE A 53 0.36 -10.25 17.83
C ILE A 53 0.80 -10.43 19.28
N GLN A 54 1.59 -11.45 19.58
CA GLN A 54 2.11 -11.67 20.93
C GLN A 54 2.94 -10.47 21.41
N LYS A 55 3.79 -9.92 20.55
CA LYS A 55 4.55 -8.70 20.85
C LYS A 55 3.62 -7.51 21.13
N ALA A 56 2.60 -7.30 20.31
CA ALA A 56 1.63 -6.22 20.51
C ALA A 56 0.86 -6.35 21.83
N LEU A 57 0.52 -7.56 22.24
CA LEU A 57 -0.27 -7.85 23.45
C LEU A 57 0.61 -8.19 24.67
N SER A 58 1.93 -8.09 24.58
CA SER A 58 2.85 -8.30 25.71
C SER A 58 2.74 -7.20 26.76
N ASP A 59 2.37 -5.99 26.34
CA ASP A 59 2.06 -4.89 27.25
C ASP A 59 0.63 -5.06 27.80
N PHE A 60 0.51 -5.26 29.10
CA PHE A 60 -0.78 -5.42 29.78
C PHE A 60 -1.66 -4.17 29.63
N ALA A 61 -1.07 -2.97 29.60
CA ALA A 61 -1.81 -1.73 29.42
C ALA A 61 -2.46 -1.65 28.03
N ILE A 62 -1.80 -2.21 27.03
CA ILE A 62 -2.39 -2.36 25.69
C ILE A 62 -3.45 -3.46 25.69
N ARG A 63 -3.08 -4.66 26.12
CA ARG A 63 -3.92 -5.86 26.04
C ARG A 63 -5.28 -5.67 26.74
N ASP A 64 -5.26 -5.12 27.93
CA ASP A 64 -6.46 -5.01 28.77
C ASP A 64 -7.37 -3.82 28.36
N ASN A 65 -6.92 -2.99 27.41
CA ASN A 65 -7.64 -1.82 26.89
C ASN A 65 -7.96 -1.91 25.38
N ILE A 66 -7.82 -3.05 24.75
CA ILE A 66 -8.25 -3.23 23.34
C ILE A 66 -9.77 -3.06 23.26
N GLY A 67 -10.23 -2.04 22.52
CA GLY A 67 -11.65 -1.75 22.33
C GLY A 67 -12.21 -2.28 21.00
N ALA A 68 -11.36 -2.54 20.02
CA ALA A 68 -11.76 -3.06 18.70
C ALA A 68 -10.56 -3.67 17.96
N ILE A 69 -10.86 -4.54 17.00
CA ILE A 69 -9.87 -5.07 16.07
C ILE A 69 -10.21 -4.60 14.66
N SER A 70 -9.24 -4.05 13.93
CA SER A 70 -9.40 -3.75 12.51
C SER A 70 -8.37 -4.49 11.66
N PHE A 71 -8.76 -4.86 10.46
CA PHE A 71 -7.90 -5.58 9.52
C PHE A 71 -8.31 -5.35 8.07
N SER A 72 -7.32 -5.43 7.18
CA SER A 72 -7.57 -5.42 5.74
C SER A 72 -8.06 -6.79 5.25
N THR A 73 -9.07 -6.79 4.38
CA THR A 73 -9.69 -8.00 3.81
C THR A 73 -9.52 -8.11 2.31
N ARG A 74 -9.12 -7.02 1.66
CA ARG A 74 -9.02 -6.91 0.21
C ARG A 74 -8.06 -5.77 -0.20
N PRO A 75 -7.52 -5.80 -1.43
CA PRO A 75 -6.66 -4.72 -1.92
C PRO A 75 -7.37 -3.36 -2.02
N ARG A 76 -8.57 -3.33 -2.61
CA ARG A 76 -9.33 -2.11 -2.94
C ARG A 76 -10.78 -2.22 -2.50
N PRO A 77 -11.48 -1.11 -2.21
CA PRO A 77 -12.88 -1.12 -1.77
C PRO A 77 -13.88 -1.22 -2.94
N ILE A 78 -13.57 -2.06 -3.92
CA ILE A 78 -14.41 -2.32 -5.09
C ILE A 78 -14.87 -3.78 -5.12
N GLU A 79 -16.02 -4.02 -5.73
CA GLU A 79 -16.55 -5.38 -5.89
C GLU A 79 -15.56 -6.26 -6.67
N GLY A 80 -15.44 -7.52 -6.27
CA GLY A 80 -14.51 -8.48 -6.86
C GLY A 80 -13.03 -8.26 -6.50
N SER A 81 -12.68 -7.24 -5.73
CA SER A 81 -11.31 -7.06 -5.22
C SER A 81 -10.99 -8.13 -4.18
N TYR A 82 -10.14 -9.09 -4.57
CA TYR A 82 -9.78 -10.22 -3.71
C TYR A 82 -8.33 -10.64 -3.96
N MET A 83 -7.62 -10.92 -2.87
CA MET A 83 -6.33 -11.61 -2.89
C MET A 83 -6.23 -12.55 -1.67
N PRO A 84 -5.79 -13.81 -1.86
CA PRO A 84 -5.74 -14.81 -0.78
C PRO A 84 -4.95 -14.39 0.46
N VAL A 85 -3.88 -13.63 0.33
CA VAL A 85 -3.02 -13.19 1.44
C VAL A 85 -3.78 -12.45 2.55
N PHE A 86 -4.84 -11.70 2.19
CA PHE A 86 -5.65 -10.97 3.17
C PHE A 86 -6.43 -11.89 4.12
N THR A 87 -6.70 -13.11 3.70
CA THR A 87 -7.44 -14.06 4.54
C THR A 87 -6.66 -14.48 5.80
N ALA A 88 -5.34 -14.40 5.79
CA ALA A 88 -4.52 -14.62 6.98
C ALA A 88 -4.82 -13.57 8.06
N GLY A 89 -4.64 -12.27 7.76
CA GLY A 89 -4.93 -11.17 8.68
C GLY A 89 -6.38 -11.14 9.14
N ALA A 90 -7.33 -11.37 8.21
CA ALA A 90 -8.75 -11.42 8.52
C ALA A 90 -9.11 -12.56 9.47
N GLY A 91 -8.55 -13.75 9.24
CA GLY A 91 -8.77 -14.91 10.09
C GLY A 91 -8.29 -14.69 11.54
N TYR A 92 -7.04 -14.20 11.70
CA TYR A 92 -6.51 -13.87 13.02
C TYR A 92 -7.29 -12.71 13.67
N GLY A 93 -7.61 -11.65 12.92
CA GLY A 93 -8.37 -10.51 13.43
C GLY A 93 -9.75 -10.91 13.99
N LYS A 94 -10.51 -11.72 13.26
CA LYS A 94 -11.81 -12.25 13.72
C LYS A 94 -11.67 -13.16 14.94
N ALA A 95 -10.66 -14.03 14.95
CA ALA A 95 -10.41 -14.93 16.08
C ALA A 95 -10.07 -14.16 17.37
N ILE A 96 -9.21 -13.13 17.26
CA ILE A 96 -8.83 -12.28 18.39
C ILE A 96 -10.04 -11.48 18.87
N ALA A 97 -10.80 -10.85 17.98
CA ALA A 97 -11.99 -10.09 18.34
C ALA A 97 -13.00 -10.96 19.10
N ALA A 98 -13.24 -12.18 18.62
CA ALA A 98 -14.11 -13.15 19.28
C ALA A 98 -13.59 -13.56 20.66
N ALA A 99 -12.28 -13.84 20.79
CA ALA A 99 -11.67 -14.25 22.05
C ALA A 99 -11.67 -13.13 23.10
N MET A 100 -11.54 -11.87 22.66
CA MET A 100 -11.53 -10.69 23.53
C MET A 100 -12.93 -10.11 23.79
N GLY A 101 -13.96 -10.57 23.04
CA GLY A 101 -15.33 -10.05 23.15
C GLY A 101 -15.47 -8.60 22.65
N VAL A 102 -14.67 -8.19 21.70
CA VAL A 102 -14.69 -6.82 21.14
C VAL A 102 -15.16 -6.82 19.68
N PRO A 103 -15.71 -5.68 19.19
CA PRO A 103 -16.08 -5.57 17.78
C PRO A 103 -14.87 -5.61 16.86
N TYR A 104 -15.11 -5.97 15.59
CA TYR A 104 -14.10 -5.86 14.54
C TYR A 104 -14.61 -5.06 13.35
N TYR A 105 -13.65 -4.49 12.58
CA TYR A 105 -13.93 -3.70 11.39
C TYR A 105 -13.05 -4.14 10.23
N GLU A 106 -13.68 -4.25 9.06
CA GLU A 106 -13.05 -4.69 7.82
C GLU A 106 -12.84 -3.51 6.86
N PHE A 107 -11.62 -3.39 6.35
CA PHE A 107 -11.24 -2.36 5.40
C PHE A 107 -10.51 -2.97 4.21
N SER A 108 -10.37 -2.23 3.13
CA SER A 108 -9.38 -2.53 2.12
C SER A 108 -7.99 -1.97 2.52
N HIS A 109 -6.95 -2.55 1.97
CA HIS A 109 -5.59 -2.04 2.15
C HIS A 109 -5.45 -0.59 1.67
N GLN A 110 -6.09 -0.25 0.56
CA GLN A 110 -6.09 1.09 -0.02
C GLN A 110 -6.76 2.13 0.89
N GLU A 111 -7.90 1.80 1.52
CA GLU A 111 -8.54 2.66 2.53
C GLU A 111 -7.59 2.93 3.70
N GLY A 112 -6.88 1.90 4.17
CA GLY A 112 -5.89 2.05 5.24
C GLY A 112 -4.76 3.03 4.89
N HIS A 113 -4.25 3.01 3.66
CA HIS A 113 -3.24 3.97 3.20
C HIS A 113 -3.77 5.40 3.17
N ILE A 114 -4.96 5.60 2.63
CA ILE A 114 -5.57 6.93 2.52
C ILE A 114 -5.85 7.51 3.89
N GLU A 115 -6.45 6.73 4.79
CA GLU A 115 -6.76 7.19 6.14
C GLU A 115 -5.50 7.48 6.96
N ALA A 116 -4.42 6.70 6.80
CA ALA A 116 -3.16 7.00 7.44
C ALA A 116 -2.58 8.36 6.99
N ILE A 117 -2.64 8.67 5.69
CA ILE A 117 -2.20 9.95 5.15
C ILE A 117 -3.09 11.09 5.65
N ARG A 118 -4.41 10.93 5.59
CA ARG A 118 -5.37 11.95 6.05
C ARG A 118 -5.18 12.27 7.51
N PHE A 119 -5.16 11.24 8.35
CA PHE A 119 -5.14 11.39 9.80
C PHE A 119 -3.91 12.14 10.31
N TYR A 120 -2.74 11.90 9.71
CA TYR A 120 -1.46 12.50 10.12
C TYR A 120 -1.06 13.74 9.30
N SER A 121 -1.98 14.35 8.57
CA SER A 121 -1.73 15.54 7.75
C SER A 121 -2.78 16.63 7.98
N SER A 122 -2.61 17.77 7.31
CA SER A 122 -3.60 18.85 7.27
C SER A 122 -4.91 18.45 6.56
N LEU A 123 -4.95 17.28 5.92
CA LEU A 123 -6.12 16.77 5.21
C LEU A 123 -7.12 16.02 6.11
N LYS A 124 -6.86 15.90 7.40
CA LYS A 124 -7.68 15.12 8.36
C LYS A 124 -9.19 15.42 8.28
N HIS A 125 -9.56 16.65 8.00
CA HIS A 125 -10.95 17.10 7.95
C HIS A 125 -11.39 17.55 6.55
N VAL A 126 -10.59 17.22 5.52
CA VAL A 126 -10.94 17.55 4.13
C VAL A 126 -11.86 16.46 3.58
N ASN A 127 -13.03 16.87 3.13
CA ASN A 127 -14.03 16.00 2.50
C ASN A 127 -14.91 16.82 1.54
N PRO A 128 -15.12 16.43 0.28
CA PRO A 128 -14.43 15.31 -0.39
C PRO A 128 -12.96 15.62 -0.73
N LEU A 129 -12.19 14.58 -1.05
CA LEU A 129 -10.82 14.75 -1.50
C LEU A 129 -10.48 13.83 -2.69
N ILE A 130 -9.49 14.22 -3.49
CA ILE A 130 -8.88 13.36 -4.51
C ILE A 130 -7.53 12.89 -4.00
N CYS A 131 -7.33 11.57 -3.97
CA CYS A 131 -6.09 10.94 -3.62
C CYS A 131 -5.45 10.30 -4.85
N PHE A 132 -4.13 10.42 -4.99
CA PHE A 132 -3.37 9.66 -5.98
C PHE A 132 -2.68 8.48 -5.30
N HIS A 133 -2.90 7.29 -5.83
CA HIS A 133 -2.24 6.07 -5.39
C HIS A 133 -1.24 5.61 -6.46
N PHE A 134 0.03 5.79 -6.21
CA PHE A 134 1.13 5.36 -7.08
C PHE A 134 1.90 4.22 -6.42
N SER A 135 2.00 3.09 -7.11
CA SER A 135 2.75 1.92 -6.65
C SER A 135 3.39 1.16 -7.83
N GLY A 136 4.10 0.08 -7.54
CA GLY A 136 4.63 -0.82 -8.56
C GLY A 136 3.56 -1.53 -9.39
N GLY A 137 2.33 -1.65 -8.90
CA GLY A 137 1.23 -2.33 -9.60
C GLY A 137 0.03 -1.46 -9.92
N THR A 138 -0.04 -0.24 -9.35
CA THR A 138 -1.24 0.60 -9.42
C THR A 138 -0.88 2.05 -9.67
N THR A 139 -1.67 2.71 -10.50
CA THR A 139 -1.65 4.16 -10.70
C THR A 139 -3.09 4.62 -10.87
N GLU A 140 -3.64 5.19 -9.82
CA GLU A 140 -5.05 5.55 -9.72
C GLU A 140 -5.23 6.94 -9.09
N ALA A 141 -6.23 7.68 -9.57
CA ALA A 141 -6.81 8.83 -8.92
C ALA A 141 -8.14 8.41 -8.30
N LEU A 142 -8.31 8.64 -7.02
CA LEU A 142 -9.43 8.18 -6.21
C LEU A 142 -10.21 9.38 -5.68
N LEU A 143 -11.51 9.40 -5.90
CA LEU A 143 -12.43 10.31 -5.22
C LEU A 143 -12.91 9.64 -3.92
N VAL A 144 -12.70 10.32 -2.81
CA VAL A 144 -13.16 9.89 -1.49
C VAL A 144 -14.11 10.94 -0.95
N ASP A 145 -15.34 10.54 -0.65
CA ASP A 145 -16.38 11.37 -0.05
C ASP A 145 -17.09 10.55 1.04
N ASP A 146 -16.68 10.78 2.28
CA ASP A 146 -17.19 10.03 3.45
C ASP A 146 -18.67 10.32 3.72
N GLU A 147 -19.13 11.55 3.45
CA GLU A 147 -20.53 11.93 3.69
C GLU A 147 -21.48 11.21 2.73
N LYS A 148 -21.02 10.94 1.51
CA LYS A 148 -21.79 10.21 0.51
C LYS A 148 -21.46 8.72 0.45
N GLY A 149 -20.45 8.27 1.23
CA GLY A 149 -19.94 6.90 1.16
C GLY A 149 -19.33 6.56 -0.20
N ILE A 150 -18.74 7.56 -0.89
CA ILE A 150 -18.12 7.37 -2.21
C ILE A 150 -16.64 7.05 -2.04
N PHE A 151 -16.21 5.98 -2.71
CA PHE A 151 -14.82 5.63 -2.90
C PHE A 151 -14.68 5.11 -4.33
N GLU A 152 -14.33 6.00 -5.25
CA GLU A 152 -14.35 5.71 -6.68
C GLU A 152 -13.01 5.99 -7.34
N ILE A 153 -12.64 5.15 -8.32
CA ILE A 153 -11.52 5.42 -9.21
C ILE A 153 -12.01 6.37 -10.31
N VAL A 154 -11.54 7.61 -10.26
CA VAL A 154 -11.91 8.67 -11.23
C VAL A 154 -10.85 8.89 -12.29
N GLY A 155 -9.72 8.18 -12.22
CA GLY A 155 -8.63 8.30 -13.18
C GLY A 155 -7.50 7.33 -12.89
N GLY A 156 -6.46 7.37 -13.73
CA GLY A 156 -5.27 6.54 -13.52
C GLY A 156 -4.55 6.18 -14.81
N SER A 157 -3.75 5.13 -14.78
CA SER A 157 -3.10 4.59 -15.97
C SER A 157 -3.94 3.49 -16.61
N LYS A 158 -4.04 3.53 -17.97
CA LYS A 158 -4.73 2.50 -18.77
C LYS A 158 -3.83 1.35 -19.19
N ASP A 159 -2.51 1.48 -19.03
CA ASP A 159 -1.55 0.49 -19.50
C ASP A 159 -0.62 -0.02 -18.38
N ILE A 160 0.40 0.72 -18.00
CA ILE A 160 1.37 0.31 -16.99
C ILE A 160 1.32 1.22 -15.77
N ALA A 161 1.70 0.70 -14.62
CA ALA A 161 1.78 1.49 -13.40
C ALA A 161 3.01 2.42 -13.40
N TYR A 162 2.92 3.54 -12.70
CA TYR A 162 4.01 4.51 -12.57
C TYR A 162 5.28 3.88 -11.99
N GLY A 163 5.15 3.02 -10.97
CA GLY A 163 6.29 2.30 -10.41
C GLY A 163 6.95 1.36 -11.42
N GLN A 164 6.17 0.76 -12.34
CA GLN A 164 6.75 -0.05 -13.44
C GLN A 164 7.57 0.81 -14.41
N VAL A 165 7.15 2.05 -14.68
CA VAL A 165 7.97 2.97 -15.50
C VAL A 165 9.31 3.22 -14.82
N LEU A 166 9.30 3.54 -13.51
CA LEU A 166 10.52 3.75 -12.74
C LEU A 166 11.42 2.52 -12.75
N ASP A 167 10.87 1.35 -12.49
CA ASP A 167 11.65 0.11 -12.47
C ASP A 167 12.27 -0.21 -13.83
N ARG A 168 11.51 -0.06 -14.93
CA ARG A 168 12.01 -0.34 -16.28
C ARG A 168 13.08 0.66 -16.73
N VAL A 169 12.88 1.94 -16.42
CA VAL A 169 13.89 2.97 -16.69
C VAL A 169 15.14 2.73 -15.85
N GLY A 170 14.99 2.41 -14.57
CA GLY A 170 16.10 2.11 -13.68
C GLY A 170 16.91 0.89 -14.14
N VAL A 171 16.26 -0.18 -14.56
CA VAL A 171 16.94 -1.35 -15.13
C VAL A 171 17.68 -0.99 -16.41
N SER A 172 17.12 -0.11 -17.26
CA SER A 172 17.82 0.39 -18.47
C SER A 172 19.06 1.24 -18.14
N LEU A 173 19.09 1.84 -16.96
CA LEU A 173 20.26 2.54 -16.40
C LEU A 173 21.26 1.60 -15.69
N GLY A 174 20.99 0.29 -15.64
CA GLY A 174 21.83 -0.71 -14.98
C GLY A 174 21.62 -0.83 -13.48
N LEU A 175 20.51 -0.31 -12.95
CA LEU A 175 20.17 -0.43 -11.53
C LEU A 175 19.53 -1.78 -11.21
N ASP A 176 19.69 -2.26 -9.98
CA ASP A 176 19.04 -3.46 -9.48
C ASP A 176 17.57 -3.20 -9.18
N PHE A 177 16.71 -4.16 -9.52
CA PHE A 177 15.28 -4.13 -9.18
C PHE A 177 15.04 -4.43 -7.68
N PRO A 178 14.12 -3.71 -6.99
CA PRO A 178 13.32 -2.58 -7.45
C PRO A 178 14.12 -1.26 -7.49
N CYS A 179 13.92 -0.46 -8.53
CA CYS A 179 14.79 0.69 -8.84
C CYS A 179 14.35 2.02 -8.21
N GLY A 180 13.14 2.09 -7.63
CA GLY A 180 12.54 3.35 -7.19
C GLY A 180 13.42 4.15 -6.23
N GLU A 181 13.95 3.52 -5.18
CA GLU A 181 14.81 4.17 -4.19
C GLU A 181 16.13 4.67 -4.81
N ALA A 182 16.76 3.84 -5.65
CA ALA A 182 18.02 4.21 -6.30
C ALA A 182 17.82 5.40 -7.26
N LEU A 183 16.72 5.41 -8.02
CA LEU A 183 16.37 6.54 -8.90
C LEU A 183 16.09 7.82 -8.10
N ASP A 184 15.37 7.73 -6.99
CA ASP A 184 15.12 8.88 -6.12
C ASP A 184 16.42 9.48 -5.58
N GLN A 185 17.33 8.64 -5.10
CA GLN A 185 18.67 9.08 -4.65
C GLN A 185 19.48 9.71 -5.77
N MET A 186 19.39 9.21 -7.00
CA MET A 186 20.03 9.83 -8.17
C MET A 186 19.42 11.20 -8.48
N ALA A 187 18.08 11.30 -8.44
CA ALA A 187 17.36 12.54 -8.70
C ALA A 187 17.72 13.64 -7.68
N VAL A 188 17.82 13.29 -6.39
CA VAL A 188 18.23 14.23 -5.32
C VAL A 188 19.65 14.77 -5.54
N ARG A 189 20.54 13.98 -6.13
CA ARG A 189 21.93 14.36 -6.41
C ARG A 189 22.11 15.07 -7.76
N ALA A 190 21.10 15.09 -8.61
CA ALA A 190 21.19 15.67 -9.93
C ALA A 190 21.36 17.20 -9.84
N ILE A 191 22.32 17.73 -10.60
CA ILE A 191 22.58 19.18 -10.70
C ILE A 191 21.95 19.67 -12.01
N GLY A 192 20.88 20.44 -11.87
CA GLY A 192 20.10 20.92 -13.00
C GLY A 192 19.16 19.86 -13.57
N HIS A 193 18.29 20.29 -14.46
CA HIS A 193 17.37 19.41 -15.18
C HIS A 193 17.20 19.90 -16.62
N ARG A 194 16.81 18.98 -17.50
CA ARG A 194 16.36 19.31 -18.87
C ARG A 194 14.98 18.70 -19.03
N ASP A 195 14.05 19.46 -19.59
CA ASP A 195 12.74 18.97 -19.97
C ASP A 195 12.87 18.14 -21.26
N ILE A 196 13.23 16.87 -21.10
CA ILE A 196 13.36 15.91 -22.20
C ILE A 196 12.09 15.15 -22.51
N LEU A 197 11.14 15.18 -21.57
CA LEU A 197 9.87 14.46 -21.70
C LEU A 197 8.76 15.40 -22.15
N THR A 198 8.01 14.98 -23.14
CA THR A 198 6.78 15.66 -23.57
C THR A 198 5.62 15.30 -22.64
N PRO A 199 4.78 16.28 -22.25
CA PRO A 199 3.61 15.99 -21.41
C PRO A 199 2.70 14.94 -22.03
N ILE A 200 2.19 14.02 -21.21
CA ILE A 200 1.19 13.04 -21.62
C ILE A 200 -0.18 13.69 -21.70
N LYS A 201 -0.97 13.26 -22.69
CA LYS A 201 -2.38 13.72 -22.81
C LYS A 201 -3.24 12.93 -21.84
N THR A 202 -3.97 13.65 -20.99
CA THR A 202 -5.01 13.08 -20.16
C THR A 202 -6.32 13.02 -20.94
N ARG A 203 -7.03 11.89 -20.88
CA ARG A 203 -8.36 11.73 -21.44
C ARG A 203 -9.29 11.14 -20.38
N GLU A 204 -10.32 11.88 -19.99
CA GLU A 204 -11.30 11.44 -18.98
C GLU A 204 -10.66 10.97 -17.66
N GLY A 205 -9.63 11.70 -17.18
CA GLY A 205 -8.88 11.32 -15.97
C GLY A 205 -7.80 10.25 -16.17
N TYR A 206 -7.67 9.65 -17.36
CA TYR A 206 -6.73 8.57 -17.62
C TYR A 206 -5.56 8.99 -18.52
N VAL A 207 -4.43 8.31 -18.31
CA VAL A 207 -3.18 8.48 -19.05
C VAL A 207 -2.64 7.11 -19.54
N ASN A 208 -1.73 7.14 -20.52
CA ASN A 208 -0.92 5.99 -20.91
C ASN A 208 0.54 6.27 -20.56
N LEU A 209 1.08 5.55 -19.59
CA LEU A 209 2.42 5.75 -19.07
C LEU A 209 3.52 5.06 -19.87
N SER A 210 3.19 4.07 -20.71
CA SER A 210 4.14 3.45 -21.66
C SER A 210 4.77 4.46 -22.62
N GLY A 211 4.06 5.56 -22.91
CA GLY A 211 4.61 6.67 -23.69
C GLY A 211 5.79 7.36 -23.01
N ILE A 212 5.76 7.51 -21.68
CA ILE A 212 6.87 8.03 -20.89
C ILE A 212 8.04 7.05 -20.89
N GLU A 213 7.78 5.77 -20.66
CA GLU A 213 8.80 4.72 -20.75
C GLU A 213 9.56 4.80 -22.08
N THR A 214 8.81 4.91 -23.19
CA THR A 214 9.39 5.02 -24.54
C THR A 214 10.24 6.29 -24.70
N GLN A 215 9.79 7.42 -24.16
CA GLN A 215 10.54 8.67 -24.20
C GLN A 215 11.84 8.56 -23.40
N CYS A 216 11.77 7.98 -22.20
CA CYS A 216 12.96 7.74 -21.38
C CYS A 216 13.96 6.81 -22.11
N GLY A 217 13.49 5.72 -22.71
CA GLY A 217 14.35 4.82 -23.49
C GLY A 217 15.11 5.55 -24.61
N LYS A 218 14.41 6.39 -25.39
CA LYS A 218 15.05 7.20 -26.43
C LYS A 218 16.04 8.25 -25.93
N ALA A 219 15.84 8.72 -24.71
CA ALA A 219 16.77 9.71 -24.11
C ALA A 219 18.03 9.05 -23.56
N LEU A 220 18.04 7.74 -23.39
CA LEU A 220 19.18 6.95 -22.93
C LEU A 220 20.05 6.39 -24.09
N GLU A 221 19.54 6.39 -25.32
CA GLU A 221 20.28 6.08 -26.55
C GLU A 221 21.17 7.27 -26.97
#